data_16d5d7bcc0f1a6ee94b6148ba0c05453
#
_entry.id   16d5d7bcc0f1a6ee94b6148ba0c05453
#
_cell.length_a   1.000
_cell.length_b   1.000
_cell.length_c   1.000
_cell.angle_alpha   90.00
_cell.angle_beta   90.00
_cell.angle_gamma   90.00
#
_symmetry.space_group_name_H-M   'P 1'
#
loop_
_entity.id
_entity.type
_entity.pdbx_description
1 polymer ?
#
loop_
_entity_poly.entity_id
_entity_poly.type
_entity_poly.pdbx_seq_one_letter_code
_entity_poly.pdbx_strand_id
1 'polypeptide(L)'
;PSNCIGCGHCVEVCSAHAISFGDAGVSIDRSRCTVCLACANGCFANALRPVARLMTVGEVLAEVEKDKGFYDNTGGGLTVSGGEVLAHAKFAGALIDAAAARGISSCVDTSGFGSSRALLDLVSRPGVTDVLFDIKAVDDEVHREFVGVSVGPVLANVRLLSADEAILPKITVRMPLIAGVNDSEAAIRAAGDIVRECGIRRITLLPYHALGIAKARNIGSQQQEFTAPSDERVAEIKRYFEDDVGARTEVLGKL
;
A
#
# COMPACT_ATOMS: atom_id res chain seq x y z
N PRO A 1 -0.08 -5.74 23.14
CA PRO A 1 -0.39 -4.34 22.78
C PRO A 1 0.29 -3.37 23.74
N SER A 2 0.99 -2.35 23.21
CA SER A 2 1.81 -1.41 23.99
C SER A 2 1.01 -0.61 25.04
N ASN A 3 -0.27 -0.38 24.81
CA ASN A 3 -1.14 0.39 25.70
C ASN A 3 -1.90 -0.47 26.72
N CYS A 4 -1.63 -1.77 26.80
CA CYS A 4 -2.38 -2.65 27.70
C CYS A 4 -2.03 -2.36 29.18
N ILE A 5 -3.06 -2.10 30.00
CA ILE A 5 -2.92 -1.85 31.44
C ILE A 5 -3.19 -3.11 32.31
N GLY A 6 -3.39 -4.26 31.69
CA GLY A 6 -3.57 -5.53 32.40
C GLY A 6 -4.89 -5.72 33.14
N CYS A 7 -5.95 -4.96 32.81
CA CYS A 7 -7.21 -4.98 33.55
C CYS A 7 -8.02 -6.28 33.44
N GLY A 8 -7.70 -7.19 32.50
CA GLY A 8 -8.39 -8.49 32.32
C GLY A 8 -9.76 -8.44 31.65
N HIS A 9 -10.39 -7.28 31.51
CA HIS A 9 -11.76 -7.15 30.99
C HIS A 9 -11.99 -7.83 29.64
N CYS A 10 -11.00 -7.81 28.73
CA CYS A 10 -11.11 -8.48 27.43
C CYS A 10 -11.24 -10.00 27.53
N VAL A 11 -10.69 -10.62 28.58
CA VAL A 11 -10.83 -12.06 28.85
C VAL A 11 -12.25 -12.36 29.32
N GLU A 12 -12.78 -11.56 30.24
CA GLU A 12 -14.12 -11.72 30.81
C GLU A 12 -15.24 -11.61 29.78
N VAL A 13 -15.14 -10.64 28.86
CA VAL A 13 -16.19 -10.39 27.84
C VAL A 13 -16.07 -11.29 26.62
N CYS A 14 -15.05 -12.15 26.53
CA CYS A 14 -14.86 -13.02 25.36
C CYS A 14 -15.71 -14.28 25.44
N SER A 15 -16.90 -14.27 24.85
CA SER A 15 -17.79 -15.43 24.79
C SER A 15 -17.19 -16.67 24.09
N ALA A 16 -16.22 -16.47 23.18
CA ALA A 16 -15.50 -17.54 22.50
C ALA A 16 -14.32 -18.07 23.31
N HIS A 17 -14.01 -17.49 24.48
CA HIS A 17 -12.85 -17.82 25.32
C HIS A 17 -11.53 -17.86 24.49
N ALA A 18 -11.41 -16.94 23.54
CA ALA A 18 -10.28 -16.85 22.61
C ALA A 18 -9.16 -15.92 23.13
N ILE A 19 -9.30 -15.33 24.32
CA ILE A 19 -8.32 -14.38 24.87
C ILE A 19 -7.73 -14.95 26.14
N SER A 20 -6.41 -14.90 26.22
CA SER A 20 -5.66 -15.22 27.42
C SER A 20 -4.76 -14.05 27.83
N PHE A 21 -4.42 -14.00 29.11
CA PHE A 21 -3.49 -13.02 29.66
C PHE A 21 -2.33 -13.77 30.33
N GLY A 22 -1.11 -13.44 29.95
CA GLY A 22 0.11 -14.04 30.48
C GLY A 22 1.24 -12.99 30.62
N ASP A 23 2.44 -13.44 30.92
CA ASP A 23 3.61 -12.57 31.14
C ASP A 23 3.91 -11.66 29.94
N ALA A 24 3.63 -12.13 28.73
CA ALA A 24 3.75 -11.35 27.50
C ALA A 24 2.55 -10.41 27.22
N GLY A 25 1.58 -10.32 28.13
CA GLY A 25 0.35 -9.55 28.01
C GLY A 25 -0.80 -10.33 27.37
N VAL A 26 -1.69 -9.63 26.64
CA VAL A 26 -2.86 -10.21 26.00
C VAL A 26 -2.50 -10.97 24.75
N SER A 27 -2.97 -12.23 24.65
CA SER A 27 -2.89 -13.07 23.46
C SER A 27 -4.29 -13.42 22.96
N ILE A 28 -4.48 -13.48 21.65
CA ILE A 28 -5.74 -13.84 21.02
C ILE A 28 -5.54 -15.10 20.18
N ASP A 29 -6.23 -16.17 20.53
CA ASP A 29 -6.32 -17.36 19.69
C ASP A 29 -7.23 -17.07 18.48
N ARG A 30 -6.60 -16.85 17.33
CA ARG A 30 -7.29 -16.48 16.10
C ARG A 30 -8.15 -17.61 15.54
N SER A 31 -7.88 -18.86 15.88
CA SER A 31 -8.67 -20.01 15.45
C SER A 31 -10.03 -20.08 16.16
N ARG A 32 -10.11 -19.54 17.38
CA ARG A 32 -11.34 -19.49 18.21
C ARG A 32 -12.06 -18.15 18.11
N CYS A 33 -11.36 -17.09 17.70
CA CYS A 33 -11.90 -15.74 17.68
C CYS A 33 -12.98 -15.58 16.60
N THR A 34 -14.20 -15.19 17.00
CA THR A 34 -15.34 -14.92 16.11
C THR A 34 -15.38 -13.49 15.58
N VAL A 35 -14.40 -12.66 15.90
CA VAL A 35 -14.30 -11.23 15.51
C VAL A 35 -15.54 -10.42 15.93
N CYS A 36 -16.16 -10.76 17.07
CA CYS A 36 -17.35 -10.05 17.58
C CYS A 36 -17.04 -8.64 18.13
N LEU A 37 -15.77 -8.29 18.28
CA LEU A 37 -15.26 -6.98 18.74
C LEU A 37 -15.63 -6.59 20.19
N ALA A 38 -16.29 -7.42 20.99
CA ALA A 38 -16.65 -7.10 22.37
C ALA A 38 -15.43 -6.65 23.20
N CYS A 39 -14.30 -7.35 23.05
CA CYS A 39 -13.05 -7.03 23.72
C CYS A 39 -12.43 -5.69 23.27
N ALA A 40 -12.63 -5.30 22.02
CA ALA A 40 -12.12 -4.04 21.48
C ALA A 40 -13.01 -2.88 21.93
N ASN A 41 -14.33 -3.04 21.86
CA ASN A 41 -15.30 -2.02 22.27
C ASN A 41 -15.26 -1.74 23.78
N GLY A 42 -14.90 -2.74 24.61
CA GLY A 42 -14.76 -2.60 26.06
C GLY A 42 -13.33 -2.27 26.53
N CYS A 43 -12.37 -2.05 25.64
CA CYS A 43 -10.99 -1.79 26.04
C CYS A 43 -10.77 -0.34 26.45
N PHE A 44 -10.78 -0.05 27.74
CA PHE A 44 -10.58 1.30 28.29
C PHE A 44 -9.24 1.94 27.90
N ALA A 45 -8.20 1.13 27.72
CA ALA A 45 -6.86 1.60 27.34
C ALA A 45 -6.66 1.71 25.82
N ASN A 46 -7.68 1.38 25.00
CA ASN A 46 -7.59 1.32 23.55
C ASN A 46 -6.45 0.40 23.04
N ALA A 47 -6.06 -0.59 23.86
CA ALA A 47 -5.01 -1.54 23.52
C ALA A 47 -5.46 -2.60 22.50
N LEU A 48 -6.74 -2.99 22.58
CA LEU A 48 -7.42 -3.80 21.56
C LEU A 48 -8.35 -2.90 20.77
N ARG A 49 -8.21 -2.94 19.45
CA ARG A 49 -9.04 -2.17 18.53
C ARG A 49 -9.21 -2.92 17.22
N PRO A 50 -10.31 -2.75 16.49
CA PRO A 50 -10.46 -3.33 15.16
C PRO A 50 -9.41 -2.74 14.21
N VAL A 51 -8.86 -3.57 13.35
CA VAL A 51 -7.89 -3.15 12.31
C VAL A 51 -8.61 -2.43 11.17
N ALA A 52 -9.87 -2.81 10.92
CA ALA A 52 -10.71 -2.22 9.89
C ALA A 52 -12.14 -2.07 10.39
N ARG A 53 -12.88 -1.17 9.79
CA ARG A 53 -14.32 -0.98 10.02
C ARG A 53 -15.03 -0.85 8.67
N LEU A 54 -16.26 -1.30 8.61
CA LEU A 54 -17.13 -1.04 7.46
C LEU A 54 -17.54 0.43 7.47
N MET A 55 -17.41 1.07 6.32
CA MET A 55 -17.79 2.47 6.13
C MET A 55 -18.49 2.62 4.77
N THR A 56 -19.46 3.49 4.72
CA THR A 56 -20.06 3.96 3.49
C THR A 56 -19.17 5.02 2.81
N VAL A 57 -19.39 5.27 1.53
CA VAL A 57 -18.72 6.36 0.79
C VAL A 57 -18.92 7.71 1.50
N GLY A 58 -20.14 7.97 2.00
CA GLY A 58 -20.45 9.21 2.71
C GLY A 58 -19.67 9.38 4.00
N GLU A 59 -19.52 8.32 4.79
CA GLU A 59 -18.73 8.34 6.03
C GLU A 59 -17.24 8.55 5.77
N VAL A 60 -16.69 7.92 4.71
CA VAL A 60 -15.28 8.15 4.32
C VAL A 60 -15.09 9.60 3.87
N LEU A 61 -16.00 10.13 3.04
CA LEU A 61 -15.91 11.51 2.57
C LEU A 61 -16.03 12.54 3.70
N ALA A 62 -16.86 12.29 4.70
CA ALA A 62 -16.97 13.17 5.86
C ALA A 62 -15.64 13.29 6.64
N GLU A 63 -14.80 12.24 6.63
CA GLU A 63 -13.45 12.31 7.17
C GLU A 63 -12.50 13.06 6.23
N VAL A 64 -12.54 12.74 4.93
CA VAL A 64 -11.66 13.34 3.90
C VAL A 64 -11.89 14.85 3.78
N GLU A 65 -13.14 15.31 3.87
CA GLU A 65 -13.50 16.73 3.77
C GLU A 65 -12.95 17.59 4.91
N LYS A 66 -12.58 17.00 6.04
CA LYS A 66 -11.94 17.74 7.15
C LYS A 66 -10.61 18.36 6.74
N ASP A 67 -9.92 17.73 5.80
CA ASP A 67 -8.61 18.16 5.31
C ASP A 67 -8.70 18.98 4.01
N LYS A 68 -9.93 19.31 3.54
CA LYS A 68 -10.13 20.01 2.26
C LYS A 68 -9.35 21.32 2.17
N GLY A 69 -9.26 22.08 3.26
CA GLY A 69 -8.47 23.32 3.28
C GLY A 69 -6.97 23.10 3.01
N PHE A 70 -6.40 21.95 3.40
CA PHE A 70 -5.03 21.59 3.04
C PHE A 70 -4.94 21.21 1.56
N TYR A 71 -5.88 20.44 1.04
CA TYR A 71 -5.89 20.06 -0.38
C TYR A 71 -5.96 21.28 -1.29
N ASP A 72 -6.84 22.22 -0.99
CA ASP A 72 -7.02 23.46 -1.76
C ASP A 72 -5.74 24.32 -1.79
N ASN A 73 -4.95 24.30 -0.71
CA ASN A 73 -3.71 25.09 -0.61
C ASN A 73 -2.47 24.39 -1.18
N THR A 74 -2.45 23.05 -1.20
CA THR A 74 -1.25 22.27 -1.57
C THR A 74 -1.37 21.58 -2.92
N GLY A 75 -2.57 21.55 -3.52
CA GLY A 75 -2.88 20.72 -4.67
C GLY A 75 -2.96 19.22 -4.33
N GLY A 76 -3.06 18.88 -3.04
CA GLY A 76 -3.22 17.52 -2.56
C GLY A 76 -4.62 16.95 -2.78
N GLY A 77 -4.88 15.78 -2.20
CA GLY A 77 -6.17 15.11 -2.34
C GLY A 77 -6.23 13.79 -1.58
N LEU A 78 -7.17 12.95 -1.97
CA LEU A 78 -7.40 11.63 -1.42
C LEU A 78 -6.49 10.58 -2.08
N THR A 79 -5.71 9.83 -1.31
CA THR A 79 -5.08 8.60 -1.81
C THR A 79 -5.96 7.40 -1.48
N VAL A 80 -6.42 6.70 -2.52
CA VAL A 80 -7.19 5.45 -2.39
C VAL A 80 -6.23 4.28 -2.52
N SER A 81 -6.01 3.60 -1.40
CA SER A 81 -5.09 2.48 -1.24
C SER A 81 -5.80 1.33 -0.51
N GLY A 82 -5.07 0.38 0.05
CA GLY A 82 -5.60 -0.69 0.88
C GLY A 82 -4.63 -1.85 0.95
N GLY A 83 -5.12 -3.10 0.97
CA GLY A 83 -4.32 -4.27 0.63
C GLY A 83 -3.99 -4.22 -0.86
N GLU A 84 -5.03 -4.22 -1.69
CA GLU A 84 -5.00 -3.90 -3.12
C GLU A 84 -6.33 -3.20 -3.47
N VAL A 85 -6.27 -2.01 -4.05
CA VAL A 85 -7.45 -1.20 -4.39
C VAL A 85 -8.39 -1.92 -5.35
N LEU A 86 -7.84 -2.74 -6.24
CA LEU A 86 -8.61 -3.52 -7.22
C LEU A 86 -9.47 -4.62 -6.61
N ALA A 87 -9.18 -5.05 -5.36
CA ALA A 87 -10.05 -5.98 -4.64
C ALA A 87 -11.45 -5.38 -4.37
N HIS A 88 -11.53 -4.05 -4.29
CA HIS A 88 -12.76 -3.30 -4.05
C HIS A 88 -12.96 -2.16 -5.06
N ALA A 89 -12.61 -2.39 -6.33
CA ALA A 89 -12.60 -1.37 -7.38
C ALA A 89 -13.94 -0.61 -7.53
N LYS A 90 -15.09 -1.26 -7.33
CA LYS A 90 -16.40 -0.60 -7.38
C LYS A 90 -16.57 0.43 -6.26
N PHE A 91 -16.16 0.10 -5.04
CA PHE A 91 -16.22 1.03 -3.92
C PHE A 91 -15.23 2.17 -4.11
N ALA A 92 -13.99 1.85 -4.51
CA ALA A 92 -12.96 2.83 -4.82
C ALA A 92 -13.43 3.82 -5.89
N GLY A 93 -14.03 3.32 -6.98
CA GLY A 93 -14.59 4.17 -8.03
C GLY A 93 -15.70 5.10 -7.54
N ALA A 94 -16.65 4.58 -6.76
CA ALA A 94 -17.70 5.39 -6.17
C ALA A 94 -17.17 6.48 -5.22
N LEU A 95 -16.11 6.15 -4.46
CA LEU A 95 -15.44 7.11 -3.58
C LEU A 95 -14.74 8.22 -4.37
N ILE A 96 -14.00 7.85 -5.43
CA ILE A 96 -13.32 8.80 -6.33
C ILE A 96 -14.33 9.74 -6.99
N ASP A 97 -15.43 9.23 -7.54
CA ASP A 97 -16.46 10.04 -8.17
C ASP A 97 -17.09 11.04 -7.19
N ALA A 98 -17.36 10.57 -5.98
CA ALA A 98 -17.95 11.38 -4.95
C ALA A 98 -16.96 12.42 -4.38
N ALA A 99 -15.66 12.15 -4.34
CA ALA A 99 -14.60 13.11 -4.01
C ALA A 99 -14.46 14.16 -5.11
N ALA A 100 -14.43 13.74 -6.38
CA ALA A 100 -14.37 14.63 -7.53
C ALA A 100 -15.56 15.62 -7.58
N ALA A 101 -16.77 15.15 -7.24
CA ALA A 101 -17.95 16.01 -7.14
C ALA A 101 -17.82 17.10 -6.05
N ARG A 102 -16.86 16.97 -5.13
CA ARG A 102 -16.53 17.95 -4.09
C ARG A 102 -15.25 18.74 -4.38
N GLY A 103 -14.71 18.59 -5.60
CA GLY A 103 -13.47 19.25 -6.01
C GLY A 103 -12.21 18.68 -5.31
N ILE A 104 -12.27 17.43 -4.83
CA ILE A 104 -11.14 16.74 -4.24
C ILE A 104 -10.56 15.78 -5.27
N SER A 105 -9.28 15.96 -5.61
CA SER A 105 -8.55 15.07 -6.49
C SER A 105 -8.23 13.73 -5.80
N SER A 106 -7.98 12.71 -6.59
CA SER A 106 -7.66 11.38 -6.07
C SER A 106 -6.40 10.81 -6.70
N CYS A 107 -5.60 10.17 -5.87
CA CYS A 107 -4.48 9.33 -6.26
C CYS A 107 -4.87 7.86 -6.09
N VAL A 108 -4.66 7.03 -7.09
CA VAL A 108 -4.85 5.57 -7.01
C VAL A 108 -3.52 4.91 -6.67
N ASP A 109 -3.49 4.19 -5.56
CA ASP A 109 -2.32 3.44 -5.08
C ASP A 109 -2.55 1.94 -5.27
N THR A 110 -1.81 1.30 -6.18
CA THR A 110 -2.04 -0.08 -6.59
C THR A 110 -0.75 -0.86 -6.83
N SER A 111 -0.78 -2.15 -6.56
CA SER A 111 0.24 -3.09 -7.03
C SER A 111 0.04 -3.50 -8.50
N GLY A 112 -1.03 -3.08 -9.12
CA GLY A 112 -1.40 -3.49 -10.46
C GLY A 112 -1.85 -4.96 -10.59
N PHE A 113 -1.93 -5.71 -9.49
CA PHE A 113 -2.36 -7.10 -9.52
C PHE A 113 -3.89 -7.21 -9.46
N GLY A 114 -4.53 -7.37 -10.60
CA GLY A 114 -5.98 -7.48 -10.70
C GLY A 114 -6.49 -7.37 -12.13
N SER A 115 -7.80 -7.15 -12.25
CA SER A 115 -8.45 -7.00 -13.56
C SER A 115 -7.98 -5.74 -14.29
N SER A 116 -7.39 -5.90 -15.47
CA SER A 116 -6.96 -4.82 -16.37
C SER A 116 -8.11 -3.85 -16.67
N ARG A 117 -9.31 -4.39 -16.90
CA ARG A 117 -10.50 -3.57 -17.16
C ARG A 117 -10.90 -2.73 -15.94
N ALA A 118 -10.88 -3.33 -14.75
CA ALA A 118 -11.22 -2.62 -13.52
C ALA A 118 -10.18 -1.53 -13.20
N LEU A 119 -8.90 -1.81 -13.44
CA LEU A 119 -7.83 -0.85 -13.27
C LEU A 119 -7.98 0.33 -14.23
N LEU A 120 -8.16 0.07 -15.51
CA LEU A 120 -8.34 1.11 -16.53
C LEU A 120 -9.56 1.97 -16.21
N ASP A 121 -10.71 1.35 -15.88
CA ASP A 121 -11.93 2.07 -15.47
C ASP A 121 -11.69 2.98 -14.25
N LEU A 122 -10.91 2.49 -13.28
CA LEU A 122 -10.63 3.24 -12.07
C LEU A 122 -9.75 4.47 -12.32
N VAL A 123 -8.64 4.31 -13.06
CA VAL A 123 -7.65 5.39 -13.28
C VAL A 123 -8.10 6.41 -14.35
N SER A 124 -9.04 6.03 -15.22
CA SER A 124 -9.63 6.93 -16.22
C SER A 124 -10.67 7.90 -15.67
N ARG A 125 -11.06 7.77 -14.38
CA ARG A 125 -12.06 8.65 -13.77
C ARG A 125 -11.57 10.10 -13.71
N PRO A 126 -12.46 11.09 -13.96
CA PRO A 126 -12.07 12.50 -14.04
C PRO A 126 -11.37 13.04 -12.78
N GLY A 127 -11.69 12.48 -11.60
CA GLY A 127 -11.06 12.88 -10.33
C GLY A 127 -9.67 12.32 -10.10
N VAL A 128 -9.19 11.39 -10.93
CA VAL A 128 -7.85 10.78 -10.74
C VAL A 128 -6.79 11.63 -11.42
N THR A 129 -5.90 12.19 -10.60
CA THR A 129 -4.77 13.01 -11.04
C THR A 129 -3.44 12.26 -11.02
N ASP A 130 -3.31 11.26 -10.15
CA ASP A 130 -2.09 10.50 -9.95
C ASP A 130 -2.36 9.01 -9.77
N VAL A 131 -1.39 8.20 -10.20
CA VAL A 131 -1.37 6.75 -10.03
C VAL A 131 -0.01 6.35 -9.47
N LEU A 132 0.01 5.84 -8.26
CA LEU A 132 1.18 5.20 -7.65
C LEU A 132 1.12 3.71 -7.99
N PHE A 133 2.06 3.25 -8.81
CA PHE A 133 2.08 1.90 -9.32
C PHE A 133 3.29 1.14 -8.78
N ASP A 134 3.06 0.12 -7.96
CA ASP A 134 4.14 -0.65 -7.34
C ASP A 134 4.70 -1.72 -8.28
N ILE A 135 5.99 -1.66 -8.57
CA ILE A 135 6.76 -2.76 -9.17
C ILE A 135 7.75 -3.29 -8.13
N LYS A 136 7.43 -4.44 -7.54
CA LYS A 136 8.21 -5.02 -6.44
C LYS A 136 9.41 -5.83 -6.92
N ALA A 137 9.24 -6.56 -8.00
CA ALA A 137 10.29 -7.23 -8.76
C ALA A 137 9.78 -7.45 -10.19
N VAL A 138 10.70 -7.49 -11.16
CA VAL A 138 10.38 -7.77 -12.57
C VAL A 138 10.59 -9.25 -12.89
N ASP A 139 11.52 -9.91 -12.20
CA ASP A 139 11.75 -11.33 -12.29
C ASP A 139 10.58 -12.11 -11.68
N ASP A 140 10.03 -13.08 -12.43
CA ASP A 140 8.84 -13.83 -12.04
C ASP A 140 9.11 -14.83 -10.89
N GLU A 141 10.32 -15.39 -10.81
CA GLU A 141 10.69 -16.31 -9.73
C GLU A 141 10.82 -15.52 -8.41
N VAL A 142 11.53 -14.41 -8.43
CA VAL A 142 11.66 -13.50 -7.29
C VAL A 142 10.28 -12.98 -6.86
N HIS A 143 9.44 -12.58 -7.82
CA HIS A 143 8.10 -12.07 -7.49
C HIS A 143 7.20 -13.14 -6.88
N ARG A 144 7.27 -14.39 -7.36
CA ARG A 144 6.54 -15.53 -6.77
C ARG A 144 7.05 -15.86 -5.37
N GLU A 145 8.35 -15.84 -5.16
CA GLU A 145 8.96 -16.16 -3.86
C GLU A 145 8.57 -15.14 -2.79
N PHE A 146 8.68 -13.85 -3.09
CA PHE A 146 8.53 -12.78 -2.08
C PHE A 146 7.15 -12.12 -2.06
N VAL A 147 6.37 -12.22 -3.13
CA VAL A 147 5.01 -11.63 -3.25
C VAL A 147 3.93 -12.70 -3.31
N GLY A 148 4.28 -13.94 -3.70
CA GLY A 148 3.36 -15.08 -3.73
C GLY A 148 2.58 -15.26 -5.04
N VAL A 149 2.78 -14.37 -6.03
CA VAL A 149 2.06 -14.41 -7.32
C VAL A 149 3.01 -14.08 -8.48
N SER A 150 2.60 -14.42 -9.72
CA SER A 150 3.35 -14.04 -10.92
C SER A 150 3.33 -12.52 -11.13
N VAL A 151 4.44 -11.97 -11.61
CA VAL A 151 4.54 -10.56 -12.02
C VAL A 151 3.86 -10.26 -13.35
N GLY A 152 3.61 -11.29 -14.18
CA GLY A 152 3.03 -11.12 -15.51
C GLY A 152 1.81 -10.20 -15.59
N PRO A 153 0.77 -10.40 -14.76
CA PRO A 153 -0.39 -9.49 -14.71
C PRO A 153 -0.04 -8.04 -14.35
N VAL A 154 0.92 -7.82 -13.45
CA VAL A 154 1.37 -6.49 -13.05
C VAL A 154 2.03 -5.77 -14.21
N LEU A 155 2.97 -6.46 -14.92
CA LEU A 155 3.65 -5.89 -16.08
C LEU A 155 2.71 -5.67 -17.28
N ALA A 156 1.72 -6.55 -17.48
CA ALA A 156 0.69 -6.34 -18.49
C ALA A 156 -0.14 -5.08 -18.18
N ASN A 157 -0.48 -4.87 -16.92
CA ASN A 157 -1.28 -3.73 -16.49
C ASN A 157 -0.52 -2.40 -16.57
N VAL A 158 0.76 -2.34 -16.21
CA VAL A 158 1.52 -1.10 -16.37
C VAL A 158 1.71 -0.74 -17.85
N ARG A 159 1.93 -1.73 -18.73
CA ARG A 159 1.99 -1.52 -20.19
C ARG A 159 0.65 -1.01 -20.75
N LEU A 160 -0.47 -1.58 -20.28
CA LEU A 160 -1.82 -1.13 -20.67
C LEU A 160 -2.05 0.33 -20.30
N LEU A 161 -1.74 0.70 -19.06
CA LEU A 161 -1.94 2.08 -18.59
C LEU A 161 -1.02 3.07 -19.32
N SER A 162 0.24 2.71 -19.55
CA SER A 162 1.21 3.59 -20.19
C SER A 162 0.96 3.78 -21.69
N ALA A 163 0.19 2.90 -22.32
CA ALA A 163 -0.23 3.06 -23.72
C ALA A 163 -1.30 4.15 -23.91
N ASP A 164 -1.93 4.64 -22.84
CA ASP A 164 -2.90 5.72 -22.88
C ASP A 164 -2.21 7.07 -22.57
N GLU A 165 -2.20 7.98 -23.54
CA GLU A 165 -1.54 9.29 -23.45
C GLU A 165 -2.12 10.18 -22.34
N ALA A 166 -3.39 9.98 -21.93
CA ALA A 166 -4.01 10.73 -20.85
C ALA A 166 -3.67 10.14 -19.46
N ILE A 167 -3.30 8.86 -19.39
CA ILE A 167 -2.96 8.16 -18.15
C ILE A 167 -1.45 8.20 -17.89
N LEU A 168 -0.63 8.02 -18.91
CA LEU A 168 0.83 7.95 -18.77
C LEU A 168 1.44 9.08 -17.91
N PRO A 169 1.06 10.37 -18.07
CA PRO A 169 1.60 11.45 -17.25
C PRO A 169 1.24 11.36 -15.77
N LYS A 170 0.19 10.59 -15.43
CA LYS A 170 -0.26 10.40 -14.04
C LYS A 170 0.56 9.34 -13.30
N ILE A 171 1.25 8.44 -14.02
CA ILE A 171 1.92 7.28 -13.43
C ILE A 171 3.23 7.68 -12.75
N THR A 172 3.37 7.28 -11.49
CA THR A 172 4.63 7.21 -10.77
C THR A 172 4.87 5.75 -10.38
N VAL A 173 5.93 5.15 -10.89
CA VAL A 173 6.33 3.81 -10.47
C VAL A 173 7.00 3.90 -9.11
N ARG A 174 6.57 3.07 -8.16
CA ARG A 174 7.23 2.91 -6.88
C ARG A 174 7.94 1.57 -6.83
N MET A 175 9.17 1.59 -6.35
CA MET A 175 10.01 0.40 -6.23
C MET A 175 10.48 0.24 -4.79
N PRO A 176 9.88 -0.68 -4.01
CA PRO A 176 10.48 -1.11 -2.76
C PRO A 176 11.86 -1.73 -3.04
N LEU A 177 12.90 -1.31 -2.31
CA LEU A 177 14.25 -1.83 -2.44
C LEU A 177 14.63 -2.68 -1.24
N ILE A 178 14.94 -3.95 -1.47
CA ILE A 178 15.31 -4.93 -0.45
C ILE A 178 16.68 -5.50 -0.81
N ALA A 179 17.65 -5.36 0.10
CA ALA A 179 19.01 -5.86 -0.12
C ALA A 179 19.01 -7.37 -0.38
N GLY A 180 19.70 -7.77 -1.45
CA GLY A 180 19.83 -9.18 -1.85
C GLY A 180 18.56 -9.81 -2.46
N VAL A 181 17.49 -9.05 -2.64
CA VAL A 181 16.24 -9.53 -3.26
C VAL A 181 16.04 -8.92 -4.64
N ASN A 182 15.92 -7.61 -4.72
CA ASN A 182 15.60 -6.91 -5.97
C ASN A 182 16.53 -5.73 -6.28
N ASP A 183 17.65 -5.61 -5.56
CA ASP A 183 18.63 -4.52 -5.68
C ASP A 183 19.88 -4.90 -6.51
N SER A 184 19.93 -6.12 -7.08
CA SER A 184 21.02 -6.52 -7.97
C SER A 184 21.05 -5.66 -9.24
N GLU A 185 22.22 -5.56 -9.88
CA GLU A 185 22.36 -4.80 -11.14
C GLU A 185 21.39 -5.33 -12.22
N ALA A 186 21.29 -6.64 -12.35
CA ALA A 186 20.40 -7.29 -13.32
C ALA A 186 18.92 -6.94 -13.04
N ALA A 187 18.47 -7.00 -11.77
CA ALA A 187 17.10 -6.67 -11.40
C ALA A 187 16.77 -5.18 -11.67
N ILE A 188 17.71 -4.29 -11.35
CA ILE A 188 17.53 -2.84 -11.59
C ILE A 188 17.51 -2.52 -13.08
N ARG A 189 18.37 -3.15 -13.89
CA ARG A 189 18.36 -2.98 -15.35
C ARG A 189 17.06 -3.49 -15.96
N ALA A 190 16.58 -4.67 -15.57
CA ALA A 190 15.30 -5.21 -16.03
C ALA A 190 14.12 -4.27 -15.67
N ALA A 191 14.12 -3.67 -14.47
CA ALA A 191 13.12 -2.67 -14.09
C ALA A 191 13.24 -1.40 -14.93
N GLY A 192 14.46 -0.93 -15.19
CA GLY A 192 14.73 0.21 -16.08
C GLY A 192 14.25 -0.01 -17.50
N ASP A 193 14.38 -1.22 -18.01
CA ASP A 193 13.89 -1.58 -19.36
C ASP A 193 12.37 -1.47 -19.43
N ILE A 194 11.64 -1.96 -18.42
CA ILE A 194 10.17 -1.81 -18.34
C ILE A 194 9.77 -0.32 -18.26
N VAL A 195 10.44 0.45 -17.43
CA VAL A 195 10.15 1.90 -17.28
C VAL A 195 10.38 2.63 -18.60
N ARG A 196 11.46 2.31 -19.31
CA ARG A 196 11.80 2.90 -20.61
C ARG A 196 10.81 2.47 -21.69
N GLU A 197 10.50 1.16 -21.78
CA GLU A 197 9.50 0.60 -22.69
C GLU A 197 8.15 1.30 -22.53
N CYS A 198 7.71 1.49 -21.30
CA CYS A 198 6.46 2.17 -20.95
C CYS A 198 6.49 3.70 -21.08
N GLY A 199 7.64 4.32 -21.34
CA GLY A 199 7.78 5.78 -21.42
C GLY A 199 7.52 6.51 -20.10
N ILE A 200 7.59 5.80 -18.96
CA ILE A 200 7.33 6.35 -17.62
C ILE A 200 8.48 7.27 -17.22
N ARG A 201 8.14 8.44 -16.64
CA ARG A 201 9.09 9.51 -16.32
C ARG A 201 9.22 9.80 -14.83
N ARG A 202 8.46 9.15 -13.98
CA ARG A 202 8.49 9.37 -12.52
C ARG A 202 8.69 8.05 -11.79
N ILE A 203 9.69 8.01 -10.92
CA ILE A 203 10.00 6.84 -10.10
C ILE A 203 10.19 7.29 -8.66
N THR A 204 9.71 6.48 -7.73
CA THR A 204 10.00 6.60 -6.30
C THR A 204 10.64 5.33 -5.80
N LEU A 205 11.87 5.43 -5.33
CA LEU A 205 12.57 4.34 -4.66
C LEU A 205 12.21 4.35 -3.18
N LEU A 206 11.83 3.18 -2.66
CA LEU A 206 11.39 2.99 -1.28
C LEU A 206 12.34 1.99 -0.59
N PRO A 207 13.49 2.41 -0.04
CA PRO A 207 14.34 1.52 0.74
C PRO A 207 13.53 0.85 1.85
N TYR A 208 13.76 -0.44 2.05
CA TYR A 208 13.00 -1.24 3.01
C TYR A 208 13.00 -0.63 4.41
N HIS A 209 11.87 -0.73 5.10
CA HIS A 209 11.70 -0.38 6.50
C HIS A 209 10.78 -1.39 7.21
N ALA A 210 11.05 -1.64 8.49
CA ALA A 210 10.39 -2.70 9.27
C ALA A 210 8.96 -2.37 9.75
N LEU A 211 8.35 -1.24 9.33
CA LEU A 211 7.01 -0.83 9.78
C LEU A 211 5.91 -1.87 9.47
N GLY A 212 6.07 -2.66 8.39
CA GLY A 212 5.18 -3.75 8.04
C GLY A 212 5.12 -4.87 9.09
N ILE A 213 6.24 -5.14 9.76
CA ILE A 213 6.34 -6.18 10.80
C ILE A 213 5.43 -5.89 11.97
N ALA A 214 5.38 -4.65 12.43
CA ALA A 214 4.47 -4.24 13.50
C ALA A 214 2.99 -4.42 13.10
N LYS A 215 2.65 -4.10 11.84
CA LYS A 215 1.29 -4.33 11.31
C LYS A 215 0.95 -5.82 11.26
N ALA A 216 1.85 -6.66 10.74
CA ALA A 216 1.65 -8.10 10.68
C ALA A 216 1.47 -8.70 12.08
N ARG A 217 2.31 -8.32 13.04
CA ARG A 217 2.19 -8.76 14.44
C ARG A 217 0.83 -8.37 15.05
N ASN A 218 0.33 -7.16 14.77
CA ASN A 218 -0.95 -6.68 15.30
C ASN A 218 -2.15 -7.52 14.83
N ILE A 219 -2.05 -8.16 13.66
CA ILE A 219 -3.10 -9.06 13.14
C ILE A 219 -2.81 -10.54 13.41
N GLY A 220 -1.74 -10.84 14.18
CA GLY A 220 -1.36 -12.22 14.51
C GLY A 220 -0.69 -12.96 13.35
N SER A 221 -0.18 -12.25 12.37
CA SER A 221 0.63 -12.79 11.27
C SER A 221 2.11 -12.64 11.56
N GLN A 222 2.93 -13.50 10.95
CA GLN A 222 4.38 -13.36 10.92
C GLN A 222 4.79 -12.83 9.55
N GLN A 223 5.75 -11.93 9.54
CA GLN A 223 6.36 -11.42 8.32
C GLN A 223 7.87 -11.53 8.44
N GLN A 224 8.51 -11.97 7.36
CA GLN A 224 9.97 -11.98 7.27
C GLN A 224 10.51 -10.56 7.36
N GLU A 225 11.58 -10.39 8.12
CA GLU A 225 12.33 -9.15 8.19
C GLU A 225 13.41 -9.14 7.13
N PHE A 226 13.56 -8.01 6.47
CA PHE A 226 14.56 -7.79 5.43
C PHE A 226 15.50 -6.65 5.84
N THR A 227 16.49 -6.40 5.00
CA THR A 227 17.43 -5.29 5.17
C THR A 227 17.31 -4.33 4.00
N ALA A 228 17.40 -3.02 4.28
CA ALA A 228 17.51 -2.02 3.22
C ALA A 228 18.87 -2.13 2.52
N PRO A 229 18.98 -1.81 1.22
CA PRO A 229 20.27 -1.59 0.58
C PRO A 229 21.03 -0.43 1.25
N SER A 230 22.37 -0.44 1.12
CA SER A 230 23.18 0.67 1.63
C SER A 230 22.83 2.00 0.94
N ASP A 231 23.15 3.11 1.58
CA ASP A 231 22.90 4.45 1.02
C ASP A 231 23.64 4.67 -0.30
N GLU A 232 24.85 4.14 -0.42
CA GLU A 232 25.64 4.17 -1.66
C GLU A 232 24.92 3.40 -2.77
N ARG A 233 24.38 2.20 -2.45
CA ARG A 233 23.64 1.39 -3.43
C ARG A 233 22.35 2.08 -3.87
N VAL A 234 21.60 2.67 -2.97
CA VAL A 234 20.39 3.44 -3.30
C VAL A 234 20.75 4.65 -4.20
N ALA A 235 21.86 5.34 -3.91
CA ALA A 235 22.34 6.46 -4.73
C ALA A 235 22.79 6.01 -6.13
N GLU A 236 23.39 4.83 -6.28
CA GLU A 236 23.73 4.25 -7.58
C GLU A 236 22.48 3.92 -8.39
N ILE A 237 21.50 3.27 -7.76
CA ILE A 237 20.22 2.93 -8.41
C ILE A 237 19.51 4.21 -8.85
N LYS A 238 19.48 5.24 -8.01
CA LYS A 238 18.89 6.53 -8.36
C LYS A 238 19.55 7.13 -9.61
N ARG A 239 20.88 7.20 -9.62
CA ARG A 239 21.64 7.73 -10.78
C ARG A 239 21.34 6.95 -12.05
N TYR A 240 21.28 5.62 -12.00
CA TYR A 240 20.93 4.79 -13.15
C TYR A 240 19.55 5.19 -13.72
N PHE A 241 18.53 5.35 -12.88
CA PHE A 241 17.21 5.77 -13.37
C PHE A 241 17.19 7.19 -13.91
N GLU A 242 17.97 8.10 -13.35
CA GLU A 242 18.06 9.50 -13.82
C GLU A 242 18.86 9.61 -15.12
N ASP A 243 20.07 9.04 -15.15
CA ASP A 243 21.04 9.26 -16.23
C ASP A 243 20.82 8.30 -17.41
N ASP A 244 20.57 7.00 -17.15
CA ASP A 244 20.45 5.98 -18.20
C ASP A 244 19.01 5.77 -18.66
N VAL A 245 18.02 5.80 -17.75
CA VAL A 245 16.60 5.62 -18.08
C VAL A 245 15.92 6.93 -18.45
N GLY A 246 16.39 8.05 -17.90
CA GLY A 246 15.84 9.39 -18.12
C GLY A 246 14.53 9.63 -17.34
N ALA A 247 14.39 9.01 -16.17
CA ALA A 247 13.25 9.18 -15.30
C ALA A 247 13.61 10.00 -14.05
N ARG A 248 12.82 11.02 -13.73
CA ARG A 248 12.95 11.74 -12.46
C ARG A 248 12.75 10.78 -11.30
N THR A 249 13.74 10.68 -10.41
CA THR A 249 13.77 9.68 -9.36
C THR A 249 13.85 10.31 -7.98
N GLU A 250 12.90 9.99 -7.14
CA GLU A 250 12.87 10.39 -5.73
C GLU A 250 13.16 9.19 -4.83
N VAL A 251 13.75 9.44 -3.65
CA VAL A 251 13.97 8.41 -2.61
C VAL A 251 13.16 8.82 -1.39
N LEU A 252 12.21 7.99 -0.98
CA LEU A 252 11.37 8.23 0.19
C LEU A 252 11.57 7.12 1.23
N GLY A 253 11.24 7.41 2.49
CA GLY A 253 11.29 6.42 3.57
C GLY A 253 12.63 6.30 4.29
N LYS A 254 13.57 7.23 4.08
CA LYS A 254 14.70 7.43 5.00
C LYS A 254 14.16 8.22 6.21
N LEU A 255 14.06 7.53 7.34
CA LEU A 255 13.78 8.13 8.64
C LEU A 255 15.06 8.53 9.33
#